data_031d00a07c28ba234e3740b00033a2c1
#
_entry.id   031d00a07c28ba234e3740b00033a2c1
#
_cell.length_a   1.000
_cell.length_b   1.000
_cell.length_c   1.000
_cell.angle_alpha   90.00
_cell.angle_beta   90.00
_cell.angle_gamma   90.00
#
_symmetry.space_group_name_H-M   'P 1'
#
loop_
_entity.id
_entity.type
_entity.pdbx_description
1 polymer ?
#
loop_
_entity_poly.entity_id
_entity_poly.type
_entity_poly.pdbx_seq_one_letter_code
_entity_poly.pdbx_strand_id
1 'polypeptide(L)'
;VSLQDFHGNYRYNFLDEHYRKFFAQVPVIIQWDDHEVKNNWSPAEHAELADPARQAFRDYWPVRGGRSQHLYRKLSFGPLIDVFVLDLRDYRAPNSDNDQAEAGPETLLLGPEQVAWLKKAMGESKAVWKIVGGEMPLATYTPQWGLDSWANGKAEVLGREHELADILSFIKTREIENVVWLSADVHYAMAIEYLPEKAIFKDFKPFWEFIAGPLHAGTFSPQDDLDPTFGPVEHFCA
;
A
#
# COMPACT_ATOMS: atom_id res chain seq x y z
N VAL A 1 -11.28 19.42 13.33
CA VAL A 1 -11.98 18.55 12.35
C VAL A 1 -12.76 17.50 13.12
N SER A 2 -14.04 17.34 12.81
CA SER A 2 -14.96 16.44 13.50
C SER A 2 -15.36 15.27 12.58
N LEU A 3 -16.00 14.23 13.15
CA LEU A 3 -16.61 13.15 12.38
C LEU A 3 -17.60 13.68 11.32
N GLN A 4 -18.32 14.77 11.64
CA GLN A 4 -19.27 15.40 10.71
C GLN A 4 -18.56 16.00 9.49
N ASP A 5 -17.36 16.55 9.65
CA ASP A 5 -16.56 17.09 8.55
C ASP A 5 -16.11 15.95 7.61
N PHE A 6 -15.61 14.84 8.18
CA PHE A 6 -15.27 13.65 7.39
C PHE A 6 -16.48 13.07 6.64
N HIS A 7 -17.63 12.93 7.31
CA HIS A 7 -18.88 12.55 6.64
C HIS A 7 -19.27 13.53 5.52
N GLY A 8 -18.97 14.82 5.71
CA GLY A 8 -19.19 15.86 4.70
C GLY A 8 -18.44 15.56 3.41
N ASN A 9 -17.16 15.18 3.49
CA ASN A 9 -16.33 14.84 2.35
C ASN A 9 -16.87 13.63 1.58
N TYR A 10 -17.25 12.55 2.28
CA TYR A 10 -17.89 11.40 1.63
C TYR A 10 -19.19 11.80 0.92
N ARG A 11 -20.08 12.52 1.60
CA ARG A 11 -21.34 13.00 0.99
C ARG A 11 -21.09 13.86 -0.23
N TYR A 12 -20.07 14.74 -0.19
CA TYR A 12 -19.70 15.59 -1.32
C TYR A 12 -19.29 14.75 -2.54
N ASN A 13 -18.41 13.76 -2.38
CA ASN A 13 -17.98 12.87 -3.45
C ASN A 13 -19.15 12.05 -4.00
N PHE A 14 -20.08 11.60 -3.17
CA PHE A 14 -21.29 10.90 -3.60
C PHE A 14 -22.35 11.80 -4.26
N LEU A 15 -22.12 13.12 -4.41
CA LEU A 15 -22.96 13.95 -5.29
C LEU A 15 -22.70 13.70 -6.77
N ASP A 16 -21.50 13.25 -7.14
CA ASP A 16 -21.19 12.87 -8.50
C ASP A 16 -22.00 11.65 -8.95
N GLU A 17 -22.73 11.79 -10.07
CA GLU A 17 -23.61 10.73 -10.56
C GLU A 17 -22.85 9.56 -11.19
N HIS A 18 -21.69 9.80 -11.81
CA HIS A 18 -20.86 8.76 -12.43
C HIS A 18 -20.19 7.91 -11.36
N TYR A 19 -19.72 8.55 -10.29
CA TYR A 19 -19.19 7.90 -9.10
C TYR A 19 -20.24 6.95 -8.48
N ARG A 20 -21.47 7.45 -8.24
CA ARG A 20 -22.56 6.60 -7.73
C ARG A 20 -22.93 5.46 -8.67
N LYS A 21 -22.99 5.70 -9.99
CA LYS A 21 -23.29 4.67 -10.99
C LYS A 21 -22.22 3.58 -11.00
N PHE A 22 -20.95 3.96 -10.92
CA PHE A 22 -19.82 3.03 -10.85
C PHE A 22 -19.96 2.10 -9.63
N PHE A 23 -20.06 2.68 -8.44
CA PHE A 23 -20.15 1.88 -7.20
C PHE A 23 -21.44 1.07 -7.06
N ALA A 24 -22.51 1.44 -7.77
CA ALA A 24 -23.73 0.65 -7.82
C ALA A 24 -23.64 -0.59 -8.72
N GLN A 25 -22.70 -0.66 -9.63
CA GLN A 25 -22.59 -1.71 -10.66
C GLN A 25 -21.32 -2.54 -10.56
N VAL A 26 -20.26 -2.00 -10.02
CA VAL A 26 -18.93 -2.64 -9.95
C VAL A 26 -18.66 -3.09 -8.51
N PRO A 27 -18.45 -4.40 -8.26
CA PRO A 27 -17.93 -4.84 -6.98
C PRO A 27 -16.54 -4.27 -6.74
N VAL A 28 -16.32 -3.68 -5.57
CA VAL A 28 -15.05 -3.04 -5.23
C VAL A 28 -14.48 -3.60 -3.93
N ILE A 29 -13.16 -3.71 -3.87
CA ILE A 29 -12.39 -3.92 -2.65
C ILE A 29 -11.80 -2.57 -2.27
N ILE A 30 -12.22 -2.05 -1.14
CA ILE A 30 -11.80 -0.73 -0.67
C ILE A 30 -10.58 -0.86 0.22
N GLN A 31 -9.63 0.05 0.02
CA GLN A 31 -8.49 0.33 0.86
C GLN A 31 -8.50 1.83 1.17
N TRP A 32 -8.03 2.23 2.33
CA TRP A 32 -7.85 3.64 2.59
C TRP A 32 -6.41 4.07 2.32
N ASP A 33 -6.20 5.37 2.17
CA ASP A 33 -4.90 5.96 1.95
C ASP A 33 -4.71 7.18 2.89
N ASP A 34 -4.01 8.20 2.47
CA ASP A 34 -3.74 9.37 3.30
C ASP A 34 -4.89 10.38 3.32
N HIS A 35 -5.51 10.65 2.19
CA HIS A 35 -6.55 11.67 2.06
C HIS A 35 -7.88 11.33 2.74
N GLU A 36 -8.05 10.12 3.25
CA GLU A 36 -9.12 9.80 4.20
C GLU A 36 -8.93 10.52 5.54
N VAL A 37 -7.70 10.91 5.86
CA VAL A 37 -7.34 11.63 7.09
C VAL A 37 -6.73 12.99 6.75
N LYS A 38 -5.53 13.00 6.18
CA LYS A 38 -4.76 14.18 5.77
C LYS A 38 -3.57 13.74 4.93
N ASN A 39 -3.19 14.55 3.94
CA ASN A 39 -2.03 14.30 3.10
C ASN A 39 -0.81 13.83 3.91
N ASN A 40 -0.26 12.68 3.54
CA ASN A 40 0.95 12.03 4.09
C ASN A 40 0.92 11.79 5.62
N TRP A 41 -0.26 11.61 6.22
CA TRP A 41 -0.41 11.49 7.67
C TRP A 41 0.27 10.25 8.26
N SER A 42 0.62 10.38 9.54
CA SER A 42 1.01 9.27 10.41
C SER A 42 0.27 9.35 11.74
N PRO A 43 0.08 8.23 12.46
CA PRO A 43 -0.60 8.22 13.76
C PRO A 43 0.10 9.10 14.81
N ALA A 44 1.44 9.19 14.76
CA ALA A 44 2.20 9.98 15.70
C ALA A 44 1.97 11.50 15.54
N GLU A 45 1.68 11.94 14.31
CA GLU A 45 1.50 13.38 14.02
C GLU A 45 0.04 13.82 14.02
N HIS A 46 -0.91 12.89 13.76
CA HIS A 46 -2.31 13.22 13.51
C HIS A 46 -3.30 12.27 14.21
N ALA A 47 -2.95 11.79 15.40
CA ALA A 47 -3.77 10.85 16.17
C ALA A 47 -5.21 11.34 16.39
N GLU A 48 -5.38 12.64 16.61
CA GLU A 48 -6.69 13.27 16.85
C GLU A 48 -7.63 13.24 15.63
N LEU A 49 -7.08 13.06 14.42
CA LEU A 49 -7.86 12.97 13.19
C LEU A 49 -8.15 11.51 12.80
N ALA A 50 -7.29 10.58 13.19
CA ALA A 50 -7.35 9.18 12.74
C ALA A 50 -8.66 8.48 13.17
N ASP A 51 -9.08 8.63 14.42
CA ASP A 51 -10.29 7.94 14.92
C ASP A 51 -11.58 8.41 14.24
N PRO A 52 -11.87 9.71 14.13
CA PRO A 52 -13.06 10.16 13.40
C PRO A 52 -12.99 9.84 11.90
N ALA A 53 -11.81 9.89 11.27
CA ALA A 53 -11.64 9.51 9.87
C ALA A 53 -11.91 8.02 9.66
N ARG A 54 -11.33 7.14 10.50
CA ARG A 54 -11.55 5.69 10.46
C ARG A 54 -13.02 5.33 10.70
N GLN A 55 -13.70 6.05 11.59
CA GLN A 55 -15.13 5.89 11.79
C GLN A 55 -15.90 6.26 10.51
N ALA A 56 -15.60 7.43 9.92
CA ALA A 56 -16.25 7.87 8.68
C ALA A 56 -16.01 6.87 7.52
N PHE A 57 -14.77 6.38 7.35
CA PHE A 57 -14.45 5.37 6.36
C PHE A 57 -15.35 4.13 6.52
N ARG A 58 -15.51 3.63 7.74
CA ARG A 58 -16.35 2.45 8.02
C ARG A 58 -17.85 2.71 7.87
N ASP A 59 -18.29 3.94 8.05
CA ASP A 59 -19.70 4.31 7.89
C ASP A 59 -20.10 4.35 6.40
N TYR A 60 -19.15 4.63 5.50
CA TYR A 60 -19.41 4.71 4.05
C TYR A 60 -19.00 3.47 3.26
N TRP A 61 -18.04 2.69 3.77
CA TRP A 61 -17.56 1.51 3.07
C TRP A 61 -17.83 0.22 3.85
N PRO A 62 -18.34 -0.85 3.19
CA PRO A 62 -18.71 -2.10 3.84
C PRO A 62 -17.47 -2.94 4.20
N VAL A 63 -16.57 -2.40 4.99
CA VAL A 63 -15.42 -3.12 5.51
C VAL A 63 -15.84 -3.94 6.73
N ARG A 64 -15.64 -5.26 6.67
CA ARG A 64 -15.95 -6.15 7.80
C ARG A 64 -15.09 -5.81 9.01
N GLY A 65 -15.67 -5.92 10.19
CA GLY A 65 -15.03 -5.70 11.47
C GLY A 65 -15.64 -4.54 12.24
N GLY A 66 -15.62 -4.64 13.59
CA GLY A 66 -16.04 -3.56 14.48
C GLY A 66 -15.00 -2.41 14.49
N ARG A 67 -15.31 -1.33 15.22
CA ARG A 67 -14.44 -0.13 15.35
C ARG A 67 -13.01 -0.42 15.82
N SER A 68 -12.81 -1.54 16.53
CA SER A 68 -11.51 -1.96 17.07
C SER A 68 -10.74 -2.95 16.20
N GLN A 69 -11.23 -3.29 15.00
CA GLN A 69 -10.56 -4.23 14.12
C GLN A 69 -9.67 -3.50 13.11
N HIS A 70 -8.58 -4.17 12.71
CA HIS A 70 -7.67 -3.69 11.68
C HIS A 70 -8.37 -3.44 10.34
N LEU A 71 -7.87 -2.52 9.55
CA LEU A 71 -8.32 -2.33 8.16
C LEU A 71 -7.65 -3.33 7.21
N TYR A 72 -6.44 -3.78 7.53
CA TYR A 72 -5.79 -4.84 6.76
C TYR A 72 -6.55 -6.17 6.89
N ARG A 73 -6.71 -6.88 5.80
CA ARG A 73 -7.53 -8.08 5.73
C ARG A 73 -7.21 -8.97 4.54
N LYS A 74 -7.62 -10.24 4.62
CA LYS A 74 -7.59 -11.18 3.50
C LYS A 74 -9.00 -11.44 2.98
N LEU A 75 -9.15 -11.45 1.67
CA LEU A 75 -10.36 -11.84 0.95
C LEU A 75 -10.02 -13.01 0.02
N SER A 76 -10.85 -14.08 0.07
CA SER A 76 -10.62 -15.28 -0.75
C SER A 76 -11.73 -15.43 -1.78
N PHE A 77 -11.34 -15.63 -3.04
CA PHE A 77 -12.23 -15.85 -4.17
C PHE A 77 -12.05 -17.27 -4.73
N GLY A 78 -12.63 -18.23 -4.03
CA GLY A 78 -12.48 -19.65 -4.33
C GLY A 78 -11.03 -20.11 -4.25
N PRO A 79 -10.63 -21.11 -5.05
CA PRO A 79 -9.27 -21.63 -5.02
C PRO A 79 -8.28 -20.82 -5.89
N LEU A 80 -8.74 -19.78 -6.58
CA LEU A 80 -7.93 -19.10 -7.58
C LEU A 80 -7.22 -17.87 -7.04
N ILE A 81 -7.88 -17.06 -6.20
CA ILE A 81 -7.34 -15.75 -5.80
C ILE A 81 -7.54 -15.52 -4.31
N ASP A 82 -6.47 -15.18 -3.62
CA ASP A 82 -6.47 -14.53 -2.32
C ASP A 82 -5.98 -13.09 -2.50
N VAL A 83 -6.72 -12.13 -1.96
CA VAL A 83 -6.35 -10.70 -1.95
C VAL A 83 -5.99 -10.32 -0.52
N PHE A 84 -4.80 -9.79 -0.34
CA PHE A 84 -4.27 -9.27 0.91
C PHE A 84 -4.29 -7.76 0.83
N VAL A 85 -5.24 -7.13 1.49
CA VAL A 85 -5.37 -5.68 1.56
C VAL A 85 -4.53 -5.20 2.74
N LEU A 86 -3.54 -4.38 2.47
CA LEU A 86 -2.64 -3.81 3.49
C LEU A 86 -3.21 -2.50 4.05
N ASP A 87 -2.60 -2.02 5.09
CA ASP A 87 -2.84 -0.72 5.71
C ASP A 87 -1.47 -0.09 6.00
N LEU A 88 -1.05 0.83 5.13
CA LEU A 88 0.24 1.50 5.23
C LEU A 88 0.16 2.81 6.03
N ARG A 89 -0.99 3.10 6.64
CA ARG A 89 -1.22 4.37 7.33
C ARG A 89 -1.31 4.25 8.85
N ASP A 90 -2.07 3.28 9.37
CA ASP A 90 -2.34 3.16 10.81
C ASP A 90 -1.13 2.77 11.66
N TYR A 91 -0.09 2.18 11.06
CA TYR A 91 1.03 1.58 11.82
C TYR A 91 2.38 2.22 11.53
N ARG A 92 2.39 3.19 10.63
CA ARG A 92 3.62 3.79 10.13
C ARG A 92 4.26 4.78 11.10
N ALA A 93 5.57 4.87 11.03
CA ALA A 93 6.31 6.01 11.56
C ALA A 93 6.06 7.27 10.70
N PRO A 94 6.28 8.47 11.25
CA PRO A 94 6.31 9.70 10.46
C PRO A 94 7.27 9.60 9.28
N ASN A 95 7.04 10.41 8.24
CA ASN A 95 7.98 10.54 7.14
C ASN A 95 9.34 11.07 7.65
N SER A 96 10.41 10.53 7.10
CA SER A 96 11.80 10.88 7.43
C SER A 96 12.65 10.77 6.17
N ASP A 97 13.96 10.93 6.27
CA ASP A 97 14.88 10.68 5.15
C ASP A 97 14.94 9.20 4.73
N ASN A 98 14.25 8.34 5.45
CA ASN A 98 14.09 6.90 5.17
C ASN A 98 15.43 6.18 4.96
N ASP A 99 16.45 6.57 5.75
CA ASP A 99 17.84 6.14 5.58
C ASP A 99 18.43 5.43 6.81
N GLN A 100 17.58 4.97 7.71
CA GLN A 100 17.99 4.23 8.89
C GLN A 100 18.60 2.88 8.48
N ALA A 101 19.85 2.64 8.88
CA ALA A 101 20.58 1.42 8.55
C ALA A 101 20.04 0.17 9.26
N GLU A 102 19.36 0.34 10.38
CA GLU A 102 18.78 -0.73 11.18
C GLU A 102 17.28 -0.60 11.25
N ALA A 103 16.58 -1.74 11.22
CA ALA A 103 15.13 -1.78 11.43
C ALA A 103 14.79 -1.36 12.87
N GLY A 104 13.79 -0.51 13.02
CA GLY A 104 13.38 0.00 14.32
C GLY A 104 12.05 0.76 14.28
N PRO A 105 11.65 1.41 15.38
CA PRO A 105 10.38 2.13 15.43
C PRO A 105 10.24 3.24 14.36
N GLU A 106 11.35 3.80 13.89
CA GLU A 106 11.36 4.89 12.89
C GLU A 106 11.24 4.37 11.44
N THR A 107 11.39 3.06 11.23
CA THR A 107 11.33 2.43 9.90
C THR A 107 10.01 1.72 9.63
N LEU A 108 9.05 1.81 10.56
CA LEU A 108 7.78 1.10 10.43
C LEU A 108 6.92 1.71 9.33
N LEU A 109 6.34 0.86 8.51
CA LEU A 109 5.28 1.17 7.57
C LEU A 109 4.04 0.30 7.80
N LEU A 110 4.20 -1.02 7.81
CA LEU A 110 3.15 -1.98 8.17
C LEU A 110 3.10 -2.26 9.67
N GLY A 111 4.25 -2.17 10.31
CA GLY A 111 4.43 -2.56 11.70
C GLY A 111 4.50 -4.08 11.91
N PRO A 112 5.08 -4.53 13.03
CA PRO A 112 5.42 -5.94 13.24
C PRO A 112 4.21 -6.88 13.27
N GLU A 113 3.07 -6.42 13.78
CA GLU A 113 1.85 -7.25 13.85
C GLU A 113 1.27 -7.52 12.46
N GLN A 114 1.21 -6.50 11.60
CA GLN A 114 0.70 -6.66 10.23
C GLN A 114 1.67 -7.47 9.36
N VAL A 115 2.98 -7.25 9.49
CA VAL A 115 4.00 -8.07 8.80
C VAL A 115 3.87 -9.54 9.19
N ALA A 116 3.73 -9.84 10.48
CA ALA A 116 3.54 -11.21 10.96
C ALA A 116 2.23 -11.83 10.45
N TRP A 117 1.14 -11.05 10.45
CA TRP A 117 -0.14 -11.47 9.89
C TRP A 117 -0.03 -11.77 8.39
N LEU A 118 0.60 -10.88 7.62
CA LEU A 118 0.75 -11.03 6.17
C LEU A 118 1.53 -12.31 5.84
N LYS A 119 2.69 -12.50 6.48
CA LYS A 119 3.50 -13.69 6.31
C LYS A 119 2.73 -14.98 6.63
N LYS A 120 2.02 -15.00 7.77
CA LYS A 120 1.20 -16.14 8.16
C LYS A 120 0.09 -16.40 7.12
N ALA A 121 -0.66 -15.37 6.75
CA ALA A 121 -1.80 -15.49 5.86
C ALA A 121 -1.38 -15.89 4.43
N MET A 122 -0.22 -15.41 3.94
CA MET A 122 0.36 -15.84 2.66
C MET A 122 0.88 -17.28 2.73
N GLY A 123 1.56 -17.66 3.81
CA GLY A 123 2.07 -19.02 4.00
C GLY A 123 0.97 -20.09 4.13
N GLU A 124 -0.21 -19.71 4.63
CA GLU A 124 -1.39 -20.57 4.73
C GLU A 124 -2.24 -20.60 3.45
N SER A 125 -2.05 -19.64 2.54
CA SER A 125 -2.82 -19.51 1.31
C SER A 125 -2.64 -20.70 0.39
N LYS A 126 -3.75 -21.27 -0.08
CA LYS A 126 -3.79 -22.33 -1.10
C LYS A 126 -4.27 -21.80 -2.46
N ALA A 127 -4.57 -20.52 -2.56
CA ALA A 127 -4.99 -19.92 -3.82
C ALA A 127 -3.86 -19.94 -4.86
N VAL A 128 -4.21 -20.03 -6.14
CA VAL A 128 -3.22 -19.98 -7.23
C VAL A 128 -2.51 -18.62 -7.24
N TRP A 129 -3.28 -17.52 -7.16
CA TRP A 129 -2.77 -16.16 -7.17
C TRP A 129 -2.90 -15.50 -5.80
N LYS A 130 -1.85 -14.76 -5.39
CA LYS A 130 -1.81 -13.92 -4.19
C LYS A 130 -1.66 -12.48 -4.66
N ILE A 131 -2.72 -11.72 -4.52
CA ILE A 131 -2.72 -10.30 -4.86
C ILE A 131 -2.50 -9.50 -3.58
N VAL A 132 -1.45 -8.71 -3.54
CA VAL A 132 -1.16 -7.81 -2.41
C VAL A 132 -1.51 -6.39 -2.83
N GLY A 133 -2.52 -5.81 -2.19
CA GLY A 133 -2.90 -4.41 -2.41
C GLY A 133 -2.26 -3.53 -1.34
N GLY A 134 -1.40 -2.62 -1.76
CA GLY A 134 -0.82 -1.56 -0.94
C GLY A 134 -1.18 -0.19 -1.54
N GLU A 135 -1.22 0.84 -0.71
CA GLU A 135 -1.51 2.20 -1.21
C GLU A 135 -0.34 2.72 -2.04
N MET A 136 0.88 2.58 -1.55
CA MET A 136 2.08 3.19 -2.15
C MET A 136 2.89 2.21 -2.98
N PRO A 137 3.49 2.66 -4.09
CA PRO A 137 4.41 1.88 -4.89
C PRO A 137 5.70 1.50 -4.14
N LEU A 138 6.29 0.37 -4.56
CA LEU A 138 7.45 -0.21 -3.88
C LEU A 138 8.76 0.49 -4.23
N ALA A 139 8.97 0.85 -5.50
CA ALA A 139 10.23 1.43 -5.97
C ALA A 139 10.16 2.91 -6.34
N THR A 140 8.97 3.52 -6.33
CA THR A 140 8.84 4.94 -6.65
C THR A 140 9.40 5.78 -5.51
N TYR A 141 10.41 6.59 -5.82
CA TYR A 141 11.04 7.52 -4.89
C TYR A 141 10.41 8.91 -5.02
N THR A 142 9.90 9.46 -3.92
CA THR A 142 9.08 10.70 -3.94
C THR A 142 9.65 11.82 -3.05
N PRO A 143 10.91 12.28 -3.27
CA PRO A 143 11.53 13.28 -2.40
C PRO A 143 10.80 14.62 -2.41
N GLN A 144 10.21 15.01 -3.52
CA GLN A 144 9.45 16.25 -3.68
C GLN A 144 8.13 16.26 -2.90
N TRP A 145 7.65 15.10 -2.45
CA TRP A 145 6.41 14.93 -1.68
C TRP A 145 6.65 14.48 -0.24
N GLY A 146 7.87 14.73 0.28
CA GLY A 146 8.20 14.47 1.68
C GLY A 146 8.55 13.02 1.99
N LEU A 147 9.06 12.26 1.00
CA LEU A 147 9.48 10.85 1.16
C LEU A 147 8.35 9.95 1.66
N ASP A 148 7.14 10.16 1.17
CA ASP A 148 6.02 9.29 1.42
C ASP A 148 6.07 8.07 0.50
N SER A 149 6.98 7.13 0.78
CA SER A 149 7.27 5.96 -0.06
C SER A 149 7.88 4.83 0.75
N TRP A 150 7.89 3.61 0.18
CA TRP A 150 8.76 2.52 0.61
C TRP A 150 10.22 2.85 0.31
N ALA A 151 10.48 3.25 -0.92
CA ALA A 151 11.79 3.53 -1.46
C ALA A 151 12.49 4.69 -0.75
N ASN A 152 13.81 4.58 -0.62
CA ASN A 152 14.66 5.62 -0.03
C ASN A 152 15.53 6.38 -1.06
N GLY A 153 15.64 5.88 -2.28
CA GLY A 153 16.45 6.48 -3.36
C GLY A 153 17.94 6.31 -3.22
N LYS A 154 18.43 5.46 -2.30
CA LYS A 154 19.87 5.30 -1.99
C LYS A 154 20.48 4.00 -2.48
N ALA A 155 19.71 3.17 -3.17
CA ALA A 155 20.18 1.89 -3.70
C ALA A 155 20.76 0.96 -2.60
N GLU A 156 20.11 0.93 -1.45
CA GLU A 156 20.48 0.13 -0.29
C GLU A 156 19.22 -0.14 0.55
N VAL A 157 19.14 -1.31 1.19
CA VAL A 157 18.01 -1.61 2.09
C VAL A 157 18.13 -0.77 3.35
N LEU A 158 17.39 0.33 3.39
CA LEU A 158 17.35 1.29 4.50
C LEU A 158 15.90 1.64 4.84
N GLY A 159 15.69 2.18 6.03
CA GLY A 159 14.39 2.70 6.43
C GLY A 159 13.26 1.68 6.29
N ARG A 160 12.18 2.08 5.63
CA ARG A 160 10.98 1.24 5.42
C ARG A 160 11.22 0.01 4.56
N GLU A 161 12.25 0.01 3.74
CA GLU A 161 12.60 -1.15 2.91
C GLU A 161 13.02 -2.39 3.72
N HIS A 162 13.38 -2.24 5.00
CA HIS A 162 13.62 -3.39 5.88
C HIS A 162 12.40 -4.29 6.01
N GLU A 163 11.19 -3.73 6.14
CA GLU A 163 9.95 -4.53 6.20
C GLU A 163 9.67 -5.22 4.86
N LEU A 164 9.88 -4.52 3.73
CA LEU A 164 9.70 -5.09 2.40
C LEU A 164 10.70 -6.23 2.14
N ALA A 165 11.98 -6.04 2.45
CA ALA A 165 13.02 -7.06 2.32
C ALA A 165 12.68 -8.32 3.13
N ASP A 166 12.20 -8.14 4.36
CA ASP A 166 11.78 -9.24 5.24
C ASP A 166 10.58 -10.02 4.68
N ILE A 167 9.59 -9.33 4.09
CA ILE A 167 8.42 -9.96 3.44
C ILE A 167 8.87 -10.72 2.18
N LEU A 168 9.69 -10.12 1.34
CA LEU A 168 10.15 -10.72 0.08
C LEU A 168 11.04 -11.95 0.34
N SER A 169 11.94 -11.91 1.32
CA SER A 169 12.74 -13.07 1.75
C SER A 169 11.86 -14.19 2.29
N PHE A 170 10.82 -13.87 3.04
CA PHE A 170 9.86 -14.86 3.51
C PHE A 170 9.12 -15.55 2.34
N ILE A 171 8.65 -14.78 1.36
CA ILE A 171 7.98 -15.30 0.15
C ILE A 171 8.90 -16.30 -0.56
N LYS A 172 10.19 -15.94 -0.74
CA LYS A 172 11.19 -16.81 -1.36
C LYS A 172 11.44 -18.07 -0.54
N THR A 173 11.72 -17.92 0.75
CA THR A 173 12.04 -19.05 1.66
C THR A 173 10.90 -20.05 1.77
N ARG A 174 9.65 -19.59 1.69
CA ARG A 174 8.45 -20.42 1.76
C ARG A 174 7.98 -20.91 0.40
N GLU A 175 8.73 -20.60 -0.66
CA GLU A 175 8.42 -20.97 -2.05
C GLU A 175 6.99 -20.55 -2.47
N ILE A 176 6.56 -19.37 -2.00
CA ILE A 176 5.24 -18.83 -2.35
C ILE A 176 5.29 -18.32 -3.79
N GLU A 177 4.38 -18.81 -4.62
CA GLU A 177 4.33 -18.49 -6.06
C GLU A 177 3.15 -17.58 -6.40
N ASN A 178 3.23 -16.96 -7.58
CA ASN A 178 2.17 -16.14 -8.18
C ASN A 178 1.74 -14.98 -7.26
N VAL A 179 2.72 -14.25 -6.75
CA VAL A 179 2.50 -13.02 -5.97
C VAL A 179 2.56 -11.83 -6.91
N VAL A 180 1.52 -10.99 -6.87
CA VAL A 180 1.41 -9.75 -7.64
C VAL A 180 1.05 -8.62 -6.69
N TRP A 181 1.74 -7.48 -6.84
CA TRP A 181 1.46 -6.27 -6.08
C TRP A 181 0.59 -5.32 -6.91
N LEU A 182 -0.39 -4.71 -6.26
CA LEU A 182 -1.20 -3.63 -6.80
C LEU A 182 -1.03 -2.41 -5.91
N SER A 183 -0.66 -1.29 -6.50
CA SER A 183 -0.45 -0.03 -5.78
C SER A 183 -1.09 1.16 -6.52
N ALA A 184 -1.06 2.32 -5.91
CA ALA A 184 -1.72 3.53 -6.40
C ALA A 184 -0.96 4.78 -5.93
N ASP A 185 -1.63 5.76 -5.30
CA ASP A 185 -1.11 6.97 -4.65
C ASP A 185 -0.45 7.99 -5.59
N VAL A 186 0.46 7.58 -6.46
CA VAL A 186 1.30 8.47 -7.28
C VAL A 186 0.61 9.08 -8.51
N HIS A 187 -0.65 8.78 -8.75
CA HIS A 187 -1.52 9.38 -9.76
C HIS A 187 -1.10 9.19 -11.23
N TYR A 188 -0.36 8.14 -11.53
CA TYR A 188 -0.06 7.66 -12.88
C TYR A 188 -0.11 6.13 -12.93
N ALA A 189 -0.14 5.54 -14.12
CA ALA A 189 -0.15 4.09 -14.26
C ALA A 189 1.24 3.57 -14.64
N MET A 190 1.68 2.48 -14.01
CA MET A 190 2.97 1.86 -14.34
C MET A 190 2.91 0.33 -14.16
N ALA A 191 3.65 -0.40 -14.97
CA ALA A 191 3.89 -1.83 -14.80
C ALA A 191 5.38 -2.07 -14.60
N ILE A 192 5.73 -2.66 -13.47
CA ILE A 192 7.12 -2.88 -13.03
C ILE A 192 7.32 -4.38 -12.78
N GLU A 193 8.40 -4.92 -13.31
CA GLU A 193 8.91 -6.24 -12.97
C GLU A 193 10.13 -6.10 -12.06
N TYR A 194 10.14 -6.80 -10.94
CA TYR A 194 11.26 -6.81 -9.99
C TYR A 194 12.11 -8.05 -10.20
N LEU A 195 13.40 -7.84 -10.51
CA LEU A 195 14.31 -8.90 -10.92
C LEU A 195 15.53 -8.99 -9.97
N PRO A 196 15.72 -10.12 -9.25
CA PRO A 196 16.86 -10.28 -8.33
C PRO A 196 18.22 -10.11 -8.99
N GLU A 197 18.37 -10.45 -10.29
CA GLU A 197 19.62 -10.27 -11.02
C GLU A 197 19.97 -8.80 -11.28
N LYS A 198 18.99 -7.90 -11.28
CA LYS A 198 19.18 -6.45 -11.42
C LYS A 198 19.19 -5.71 -10.08
N ALA A 199 18.83 -6.41 -9.01
CA ALA A 199 18.67 -5.84 -7.70
C ALA A 199 19.97 -5.75 -6.90
N ILE A 200 20.03 -4.83 -5.96
CA ILE A 200 21.03 -4.76 -4.88
C ILE A 200 20.71 -5.83 -3.82
N PHE A 201 19.48 -5.82 -3.33
CA PHE A 201 18.94 -6.87 -2.48
C PHE A 201 18.45 -8.04 -3.35
N LYS A 202 19.00 -9.24 -3.18
CA LYS A 202 18.76 -10.38 -4.08
C LYS A 202 17.98 -11.52 -3.44
N ASP A 203 17.61 -11.38 -2.18
CA ASP A 203 16.95 -12.48 -1.46
C ASP A 203 15.43 -12.48 -1.65
N PHE A 204 14.99 -12.48 -2.92
CA PHE A 204 13.58 -12.59 -3.28
C PHE A 204 13.40 -13.37 -4.59
N LYS A 205 12.15 -13.68 -4.97
CA LYS A 205 11.75 -14.22 -6.28
C LYS A 205 11.28 -13.10 -7.18
N PRO A 206 11.42 -13.20 -8.51
CA PRO A 206 10.83 -12.21 -9.43
C PRO A 206 9.34 -12.03 -9.18
N PHE A 207 8.86 -10.80 -9.24
CA PHE A 207 7.44 -10.49 -9.10
C PHE A 207 7.06 -9.23 -9.89
N TRP A 208 5.76 -9.00 -10.02
CA TRP A 208 5.21 -7.83 -10.70
C TRP A 208 4.49 -6.91 -9.74
N GLU A 209 4.61 -5.62 -10.02
CA GLU A 209 3.78 -4.56 -9.45
C GLU A 209 3.06 -3.83 -10.58
N PHE A 210 1.77 -3.58 -10.36
CA PHE A 210 0.96 -2.73 -11.23
C PHE A 210 0.46 -1.55 -10.41
N ILE A 211 0.90 -0.36 -10.79
CA ILE A 211 0.46 0.91 -10.23
C ILE A 211 -0.75 1.35 -11.04
N ALA A 212 -1.87 1.59 -10.38
CA ALA A 212 -3.07 2.11 -11.01
C ALA A 212 -3.10 3.63 -10.95
N GLY A 213 -3.41 4.27 -12.06
CA GLY A 213 -3.70 5.70 -12.09
C GLY A 213 -4.99 6.04 -11.35
N PRO A 214 -5.26 7.34 -11.11
CA PRO A 214 -6.39 7.77 -10.33
C PRO A 214 -7.72 7.54 -11.08
N LEU A 215 -8.75 7.13 -10.34
CA LEU A 215 -10.11 7.03 -10.88
C LEU A 215 -10.80 8.39 -10.96
N HIS A 216 -10.48 9.31 -10.05
CA HIS A 216 -11.22 10.56 -9.87
C HIS A 216 -10.31 11.78 -9.61
N ALA A 217 -9.11 11.60 -9.05
CA ALA A 217 -8.15 12.68 -8.80
C ALA A 217 -7.43 13.13 -10.10
N GLY A 218 -6.68 14.23 -10.01
CA GLY A 218 -5.79 14.66 -11.08
C GLY A 218 -4.65 13.70 -11.32
N THR A 219 -4.09 13.68 -12.53
CA THR A 219 -2.91 12.90 -12.90
C THR A 219 -1.63 13.69 -12.70
N PHE A 220 -0.55 13.00 -12.37
CA PHE A 220 0.80 13.56 -12.35
C PHE A 220 1.66 12.93 -13.44
N SER A 221 2.75 13.62 -13.80
CA SER A 221 3.76 13.01 -14.66
C SER A 221 4.48 11.90 -13.90
N PRO A 222 4.77 10.78 -14.56
CA PRO A 222 5.57 9.72 -13.97
C PRO A 222 6.90 10.24 -13.45
N GLN A 223 7.40 9.61 -12.39
CA GLN A 223 8.75 9.85 -11.88
C GLN A 223 9.73 9.03 -12.70
N ASP A 224 10.82 9.66 -13.14
CA ASP A 224 11.82 9.02 -13.98
C ASP A 224 12.77 8.09 -13.17
N ASP A 225 12.82 8.28 -11.84
CA ASP A 225 13.76 7.57 -10.97
C ASP A 225 13.02 6.50 -10.13
N LEU A 226 13.29 5.23 -10.44
CA LEU A 226 12.94 4.10 -9.58
C LEU A 226 14.13 3.72 -8.71
N ASP A 227 13.90 3.45 -7.43
CA ASP A 227 14.93 2.96 -6.53
C ASP A 227 15.42 1.57 -6.96
N PRO A 228 16.71 1.37 -7.23
CA PRO A 228 17.24 0.12 -7.75
C PRO A 228 17.40 -0.98 -6.69
N THR A 229 17.09 -0.73 -5.43
CA THR A 229 17.30 -1.68 -4.32
C THR A 229 16.73 -3.06 -4.63
N PHE A 230 15.50 -3.13 -5.16
CA PHE A 230 14.84 -4.39 -5.53
C PHE A 230 14.82 -4.65 -7.05
N GLY A 231 15.67 -3.96 -7.82
CA GLY A 231 15.87 -4.20 -9.25
C GLY A 231 14.63 -4.02 -10.12
N PRO A 232 13.92 -2.88 -10.02
CA PRO A 232 12.74 -2.60 -10.83
C PRO A 232 13.10 -2.47 -12.31
N VAL A 233 12.22 -2.98 -13.17
CA VAL A 233 12.26 -2.84 -14.62
C VAL A 233 10.91 -2.32 -15.06
N GLU A 234 10.87 -1.11 -15.56
CA GLU A 234 9.67 -0.54 -16.14
C GLU A 234 9.34 -1.21 -17.47
N HIS A 235 8.12 -1.66 -17.65
CA HIS A 235 7.58 -2.21 -18.89
C HIS A 235 6.52 -1.31 -19.53
N PHE A 236 5.88 -0.49 -18.72
CA PHE A 236 4.85 0.44 -19.16
C PHE A 236 4.76 1.61 -18.17
N CYS A 237 4.52 2.82 -18.69
CA CYS A 237 4.23 4.01 -17.92
C CYS A 237 3.31 4.95 -18.72
N ALA A 238 2.26 5.53 -18.06
CA ALA A 238 1.31 6.45 -18.67
C ALA A 238 0.67 7.41 -17.65
#